data_6eebcf258709aa778568fc21a3fb1155
#
_entry.id   6eebcf258709aa778568fc21a3fb1155
#
_cell.length_a   1.000
_cell.length_b   1.000
_cell.length_c   1.000
_cell.angle_alpha   90.00
_cell.angle_beta   90.00
_cell.angle_gamma   90.00
#
_symmetry.space_group_name_H-M   'P 1'
#
loop_
_entity.id
_entity.type
_entity.pdbx_description
1 polymer ?
#
loop_
_entity_poly.entity_id
_entity_poly.type
_entity_poly.pdbx_seq_one_letter_code
_entity_poly.pdbx_strand_id
1 'polypeptide(L)' 'MFEPNQRVKVNLSGLTIKGVAFSQNVQEALGTIVQRVAVEPPMYLVDLLFSFKGVKRVEVPEERIRRA' A
#
# COMPACT_ATOMS: atom_id res chain seq x y z
N MET A 1 -12.25 5.39 4.69
CA MET A 1 -11.41 5.05 5.85
C MET A 1 -11.27 3.53 5.96
N PHE A 2 -10.07 3.05 6.30
CA PHE A 2 -9.81 1.62 6.37
C PHE A 2 -9.46 1.21 7.80
N GLU A 3 -9.67 -0.06 8.11
CA GLU A 3 -9.44 -0.59 9.45
C GLU A 3 -8.36 -1.65 9.42
N PRO A 4 -7.69 -1.91 10.56
CA PRO A 4 -6.69 -2.97 10.63
C PRO A 4 -7.29 -4.30 10.19
N ASN A 5 -6.46 -5.09 9.51
CA ASN A 5 -6.79 -6.41 8.99
C ASN A 5 -7.74 -6.40 7.79
N GLN A 6 -8.12 -5.22 7.30
CA GLN A 6 -8.98 -5.14 6.11
C GLN A 6 -8.19 -5.46 4.86
N ARG A 7 -8.74 -6.31 3.99
CA ARG A 7 -8.11 -6.64 2.70
C ARG A 7 -8.33 -5.50 1.72
N VAL A 8 -7.26 -5.08 1.06
CA VAL A 8 -7.29 -3.93 0.15
C VAL A 8 -6.47 -4.18 -1.10
N LYS A 9 -6.66 -3.32 -2.09
CA LYS A 9 -5.82 -3.22 -3.27
C LYS A 9 -5.12 -1.88 -3.23
N VAL A 10 -3.82 -1.87 -3.52
CA VAL A 10 -3.00 -0.68 -3.45
C VAL A 10 -2.40 -0.37 -4.81
N ASN A 11 -2.53 0.88 -5.23
CA ASN A 11 -1.92 1.34 -6.47
C ASN A 11 -0.51 1.85 -6.17
N LEU A 12 0.49 1.06 -6.52
CA LEU A 12 1.89 1.39 -6.29
C LEU A 12 2.57 1.95 -7.53
N SER A 13 1.82 2.11 -8.65
CA SER A 13 2.40 2.53 -9.91
C SER A 13 3.13 3.87 -9.78
N GLY A 14 4.33 3.92 -10.31
CA GLY A 14 5.13 5.14 -10.32
C GLY A 14 5.76 5.52 -8.99
N LEU A 15 5.54 4.75 -7.93
CA LEU A 15 6.12 5.05 -6.63
C LEU A 15 7.50 4.42 -6.49
N THR A 16 8.33 5.04 -5.65
CA THR A 16 9.61 4.46 -5.25
C THR A 16 9.56 4.31 -3.73
N ILE A 17 9.68 3.07 -3.27
CA ILE A 17 9.60 2.76 -1.84
C ILE A 17 10.81 1.93 -1.46
N LYS A 18 11.57 2.39 -0.47
CA LYS A 18 12.77 1.70 0.00
C LYS A 18 13.73 1.39 -1.13
N GLY A 19 13.88 2.34 -2.07
CA GLY A 19 14.77 2.19 -3.19
C GLY A 19 14.26 1.32 -4.32
N VAL A 20 13.03 0.81 -4.22
CA VAL A 20 12.43 -0.02 -5.26
C VAL A 20 11.43 0.82 -6.04
N ALA A 21 11.66 0.94 -7.35
CA ALA A 21 10.76 1.68 -8.23
C ALA A 21 9.69 0.73 -8.76
N PHE A 22 8.43 1.09 -8.57
CA PHE A 22 7.31 0.28 -9.02
C PHE A 22 6.87 0.72 -10.41
N SER A 23 6.69 -0.24 -11.31
CA SER A 23 6.30 0.07 -12.67
C SER A 23 4.85 0.58 -12.73
N GLN A 24 4.49 1.17 -13.87
CA GLN A 24 3.13 1.65 -14.08
C GLN A 24 2.09 0.53 -14.09
N ASN A 25 2.54 -0.71 -14.16
CA ASN A 25 1.62 -1.86 -14.18
C ASN A 25 1.21 -2.34 -12.80
N VAL A 26 1.84 -1.85 -11.75
CA VAL A 26 1.54 -2.30 -10.38
C VAL A 26 0.42 -1.44 -9.81
N GLN A 27 -0.79 -1.66 -10.30
CA GLN A 27 -1.94 -0.84 -9.93
C GLN A 27 -2.88 -1.51 -8.94
N GLU A 28 -2.77 -2.82 -8.75
CA GLU A 28 -3.68 -3.55 -7.86
C GLU A 28 -2.91 -4.56 -7.04
N ALA A 29 -1.99 -4.07 -6.23
CA ALA A 29 -1.24 -4.94 -5.33
C ALA A 29 -2.13 -5.30 -4.15
N LEU A 30 -2.35 -6.60 -3.94
CA LEU A 30 -3.18 -7.06 -2.83
C LEU A 30 -2.43 -6.94 -1.51
N GLY A 31 -3.15 -6.51 -0.49
CA GLY A 31 -2.55 -6.38 0.83
C GLY A 31 -3.59 -6.30 1.93
N THR A 32 -3.11 -6.13 3.13
CA THR A 32 -3.94 -6.03 4.32
C THR A 32 -3.51 -4.79 5.11
N ILE A 33 -4.46 -4.01 5.58
CA ILE A 33 -4.17 -2.83 6.38
C ILE A 33 -3.56 -3.27 7.71
N VAL A 34 -2.42 -2.68 8.07
CA VAL A 34 -1.83 -2.90 9.38
C VAL A 34 -2.33 -1.84 10.35
N GLN A 35 -2.15 -0.57 9.99
CA GLN A 35 -2.61 0.54 10.82
C GLN A 35 -2.52 1.83 10.02
N ARG A 36 -3.22 2.85 10.51
CA ARG A 36 -3.07 4.20 9.97
C ARG A 36 -1.84 4.82 10.62
N VAL A 37 -0.94 5.37 9.80
CA VAL A 37 0.33 5.92 10.30
C VAL A 37 0.36 7.44 10.27
N ALA A 38 -0.61 8.07 9.61
CA ALA A 38 -0.73 9.52 9.60
C ALA A 38 -2.19 9.89 9.43
N VAL A 39 -2.57 11.03 9.98
CA VAL A 39 -3.97 11.49 9.96
C VAL A 39 -4.19 12.52 8.86
N GLU A 40 -3.21 13.39 8.63
CA GLU A 40 -3.39 14.48 7.68
C GLU A 40 -2.10 14.72 6.89
N PRO A 41 -2.05 14.24 5.63
CA PRO A 41 -3.07 13.45 4.97
C PRO A 41 -3.17 12.04 5.55
N PRO A 42 -4.30 11.35 5.39
CA PRO A 42 -4.42 9.99 5.91
C PRO A 42 -3.52 9.05 5.14
N MET A 43 -2.67 8.33 5.87
CA MET A 43 -1.75 7.35 5.30
C MET A 43 -1.83 6.06 6.09
N TYR A 44 -1.63 4.96 5.41
CA TYR A 44 -1.76 3.64 5.99
C TYR A 44 -0.54 2.79 5.73
N LEU A 45 -0.19 1.97 6.72
CA LEU A 45 0.80 0.92 6.55
C LEU A 45 0.05 -0.32 6.05
N VAL A 46 0.49 -0.84 4.91
CA VAL A 46 -0.15 -2.00 4.27
C VAL A 46 0.85 -3.12 4.18
N ASP A 47 0.43 -4.31 4.58
CA ASP A 47 1.24 -5.53 4.47
C ASP A 47 0.85 -6.21 3.15
N LEU A 48 1.76 -6.23 2.19
CA LEU A 48 1.47 -6.78 0.87
C LEU A 48 1.42 -8.30 0.93
N LEU A 49 0.48 -8.88 0.17
CA LEU A 49 0.35 -10.33 0.12
C LEU A 49 1.57 -10.96 -0.54
N PHE A 50 2.10 -10.31 -1.57
CA PHE A 50 3.30 -10.75 -2.25
C PHE A 50 4.35 -9.65 -2.16
N SER A 51 5.59 -10.01 -1.81
CA SER A 51 6.65 -9.02 -1.74
C SER A 51 7.13 -8.65 -3.15
N PHE A 52 7.63 -7.40 -3.28
CA PHE A 52 8.22 -6.91 -4.52
C PHE A 52 9.67 -6.57 -4.21
N LYS A 53 10.62 -7.37 -4.71
CA LYS A 53 12.05 -7.14 -4.53
C LYS A 53 12.38 -6.89 -3.06
N GLY A 54 11.79 -7.71 -2.19
CA GLY A 54 12.02 -7.60 -0.76
C GLY A 54 11.14 -6.61 -0.03
N VAL A 55 10.35 -5.81 -0.75
CA VAL A 55 9.44 -4.85 -0.12
C VAL A 55 8.11 -5.55 0.14
N LYS A 56 7.74 -5.67 1.40
CA LYS A 56 6.49 -6.32 1.78
C LYS A 56 5.53 -5.38 2.49
N ARG A 57 6.04 -4.35 3.16
CA ARG A 57 5.20 -3.37 3.83
C ARG A 57 5.43 -2.01 3.22
N VAL A 58 4.35 -1.29 2.96
CA VAL A 58 4.41 0.02 2.32
C VAL A 58 3.52 1.00 3.08
N GLU A 59 3.96 2.27 3.12
CA GLU A 59 3.16 3.36 3.67
C GLU A 59 2.66 4.18 2.51
N VAL A 60 1.35 4.22 2.33
CA VAL A 60 0.75 4.88 1.19
C VAL A 60 -0.42 5.74 1.60
N PRO A 61 -0.70 6.84 0.87
CA PRO A 61 -1.84 7.67 1.16
C PRO A 61 -3.15 6.92 0.84
N GLU A 62 -4.20 7.31 1.53
CA GLU A 62 -5.50 6.66 1.40
C GLU A 62 -6.00 6.64 -0.04
N GLU A 63 -5.68 7.68 -0.81
CA GLU A 63 -6.15 7.79 -2.19
C GLU A 63 -5.61 6.69 -3.09
N ARG A 64 -4.56 6.00 -2.68
CA ARG A 64 -3.98 4.91 -3.45
C ARG A 64 -4.51 3.54 -3.02
N ILE A 65 -5.43 3.52 -2.09
CA ILE A 65 -5.96 2.28 -1.52
C ILE A 65 -7.43 2.17 -1.83
N ARG A 66 -7.89 0.97 -2.17
CA ARG A 66 -9.32 0.71 -2.32
C ARG A 66 -9.62 -0.69 -1.84
N ARG A 67 -10.88 -0.93 -1.57
CA ARG A 67 -11.32 -2.22 -1.06
C ARG A 67 -11.08 -3.31 -2.09
N ALA A 68 -10.65 -4.46 -1.59
CA ALA A 68 -10.43 -5.62 -2.44
C ALA A 68 -11.76 -6.28 -2.80
#